data_ac46ba1f3516f4e83d0a561df4449787
#
_entry.id   ac46ba1f3516f4e83d0a561df4449787
#
_cell.length_a   1.000
_cell.length_b   1.000
_cell.length_c   1.000
_cell.angle_alpha   90.00
_cell.angle_beta   90.00
_cell.angle_gamma   90.00
#
_symmetry.space_group_name_H-M   'P 1'
#
loop_
_entity.id
_entity.type
_entity.pdbx_description
1 polymer ?
#
loop_
_entity_poly.entity_id
_entity_poly.type
_entity_poly.pdbx_seq_one_letter_code
_entity_poly.pdbx_strand_id
1 'polypeptide(L)' 'MTNRTWTKYDYKVGNQIKHSGITEDKERREGEHQRRWPGGRLVQVGRATTEEAAREWEETKHKSITPQGKK' A
#
# COMPACT_ATOMS: atom_id res chain seq x y z
N MET A 1 -15.51 -17.80 -5.71
CA MET A 1 -14.82 -17.24 -6.85
C MET A 1 -13.64 -16.40 -6.39
N THR A 2 -12.48 -16.69 -6.90
CA THR A 2 -11.28 -15.98 -6.48
C THR A 2 -11.03 -14.81 -7.40
N ASN A 3 -10.95 -13.63 -6.81
CA ASN A 3 -10.71 -12.42 -7.56
C ASN A 3 -9.35 -11.85 -7.20
N ARG A 4 -8.61 -11.47 -8.21
CA ARG A 4 -7.35 -10.80 -8.01
C ARG A 4 -7.60 -9.30 -8.08
N THR A 5 -8.40 -8.83 -7.14
CA THR A 5 -8.83 -7.45 -7.12
C THR A 5 -8.10 -6.62 -6.08
N TRP A 6 -7.28 -7.27 -5.26
CA TRP A 6 -6.54 -6.56 -4.23
C TRP A 6 -5.24 -6.03 -4.81
N THR A 7 -5.03 -4.73 -4.68
CA THR A 7 -3.86 -4.05 -5.20
C THR A 7 -2.92 -3.71 -4.06
N LYS A 8 -1.67 -4.08 -4.25
CA LYS A 8 -0.60 -3.67 -3.33
C LYS A 8 -0.12 -2.31 -3.77
N TYR A 9 0.13 -1.42 -2.81
CA TYR A 9 0.51 -0.06 -3.18
C TYR A 9 1.43 0.57 -2.15
N ASP A 10 2.17 1.57 -2.62
CA ASP A 10 2.89 2.51 -1.78
C ASP A 10 2.30 3.88 -2.04
N TYR A 11 2.04 4.63 -0.98
CA TYR A 11 1.63 6.01 -1.14
C TYR A 11 2.85 6.89 -0.93
N LYS A 12 3.20 7.65 -1.94
CA LYS A 12 4.42 8.45 -1.94
C LYS A 12 4.13 9.93 -2.00
N VAL A 13 4.93 10.69 -1.28
CA VAL A 13 4.96 12.15 -1.41
C VAL A 13 6.39 12.48 -1.78
N GLY A 14 6.58 12.93 -3.02
CA GLY A 14 7.94 13.10 -3.54
C GLY A 14 8.64 11.78 -3.62
N ASN A 15 9.78 11.68 -2.97
CA ASN A 15 10.57 10.45 -2.96
C ASN A 15 10.36 9.62 -1.70
N GLN A 16 9.41 10.01 -0.86
CA GLN A 16 9.21 9.31 0.40
C GLN A 16 7.94 8.47 0.37
N ILE A 17 8.05 7.25 0.86
CA ILE A 17 6.89 6.40 1.04
C ILE A 17 6.29 6.71 2.39
N LYS A 18 5.06 7.22 2.39
CA LYS A 18 4.37 7.58 3.62
C LYS A 18 3.55 6.43 4.17
N HIS A 19 3.10 5.55 3.29
CA HIS A 19 2.25 4.45 3.71
C HIS A 19 2.30 3.35 2.66
N SER A 20 2.20 2.12 3.11
CA SER A 20 2.08 0.97 2.21
C SER A 20 0.89 0.15 2.68
N GLY A 21 0.15 -0.38 1.73
CA GLY A 21 -1.02 -1.16 2.10
C GLY A 21 -1.62 -1.89 0.93
N ILE A 22 -2.84 -2.35 1.12
CA ILE A 22 -3.58 -3.07 0.10
C ILE A 22 -4.97 -2.46 0.00
N THR A 23 -5.55 -2.54 -1.18
CA THR A 23 -6.88 -2.02 -1.38
C THR A 23 -7.54 -2.67 -2.58
N GLU A 24 -8.86 -2.70 -2.57
CA GLU A 24 -9.64 -3.11 -3.73
C GLU A 24 -10.00 -1.92 -4.60
N ASP A 25 -9.85 -0.72 -4.06
CA ASP A 25 -10.23 0.50 -4.76
C ASP A 25 -9.12 1.53 -4.62
N LYS A 26 -8.24 1.55 -5.62
CA LYS A 26 -7.07 2.43 -5.58
C LYS A 26 -7.46 3.90 -5.56
N GLU A 27 -8.43 4.27 -6.37
CA GLU A 27 -8.81 5.67 -6.48
C GLU A 27 -9.34 6.22 -5.17
N ARG A 28 -10.18 5.42 -4.53
CA ARG A 28 -10.74 5.84 -3.26
C ARG A 28 -9.65 5.96 -2.20
N ARG A 29 -8.76 4.98 -2.16
CA ARG A 29 -7.70 4.98 -1.15
C ARG A 29 -6.73 6.12 -1.40
N GLU A 30 -6.44 6.40 -2.66
CA GLU A 30 -5.58 7.52 -2.97
C GLU A 30 -6.18 8.83 -2.48
N GLY A 31 -7.47 9.00 -2.68
CA GLY A 31 -8.14 10.20 -2.19
C GLY A 31 -8.08 10.32 -0.69
N GLU A 32 -8.24 9.20 0.01
CA GLU A 32 -8.15 9.22 1.47
C GLU A 32 -6.76 9.61 1.94
N HIS A 33 -5.74 9.07 1.28
CA HIS A 33 -4.37 9.39 1.67
C HIS A 33 -3.99 10.80 1.29
N GLN A 34 -4.55 11.32 0.20
CA GLN A 34 -4.26 12.71 -0.20
C GLN A 34 -4.77 13.71 0.81
N ARG A 35 -5.82 13.37 1.52
CA ARG A 35 -6.30 14.24 2.58
C ARG A 35 -5.32 14.32 3.72
N ARG A 36 -4.63 13.21 3.98
CA ARG A 36 -3.67 13.15 5.07
C ARG A 36 -2.31 13.67 4.64
N TRP A 37 -1.91 13.34 3.42
CA TRP A 37 -0.61 13.76 2.87
C TRP A 37 -0.83 14.39 1.51
N PRO A 38 -1.19 15.69 1.47
CA PRO A 38 -1.44 16.35 0.18
C PRO A 38 -0.21 16.33 -0.70
N GLY A 39 -0.45 16.25 -1.99
CA GLY A 39 0.64 16.27 -2.95
C GLY A 39 1.23 14.92 -3.26
N GLY A 40 0.70 13.87 -2.65
CA GLY A 40 1.21 12.54 -2.89
C GLY A 40 0.40 11.78 -3.91
N ARG A 41 0.85 10.57 -4.18
CA ARG A 41 0.13 9.70 -5.10
C ARG A 41 0.33 8.26 -4.71
N LEU A 42 -0.62 7.44 -5.12
CA LEU A 42 -0.61 6.01 -4.86
C LEU A 42 0.06 5.31 -6.05
N VAL A 43 1.04 4.49 -5.75
CA VAL A 43 1.80 3.77 -6.77
C VAL A 43 1.57 2.28 -6.57
N GLN A 44 1.06 1.62 -7.61
CA GLN A 44 0.80 0.20 -7.52
C GLN A 44 2.10 -0.59 -7.52
N VAL A 45 2.15 -1.57 -6.64
CA VAL A 45 3.31 -2.46 -6.51
C VAL A 45 2.91 -3.81 -7.08
N GLY A 46 3.49 -4.15 -8.23
CA GLY A 46 3.21 -5.43 -8.85
C GLY A 46 1.80 -5.51 -9.41
N ARG A 47 1.30 -6.71 -9.52
CA ARG A 47 -0.02 -6.97 -10.07
C ARG A 47 -1.05 -7.12 -8.98
N ALA A 48 -2.30 -6.91 -9.34
CA ALA A 48 -3.40 -7.20 -8.45
C ALA A 48 -3.36 -8.67 -8.06
N THR A 49 -3.79 -8.99 -6.85
CA THR A 49 -3.67 -10.32 -6.35
C THR A 49 -4.85 -10.64 -5.44
N THR A 50 -4.83 -11.83 -4.82
CA THR A 50 -5.87 -12.20 -3.88
C THR A 50 -5.66 -11.46 -2.56
N GLU A 51 -6.73 -11.39 -1.77
CA GLU A 51 -6.63 -10.74 -0.46
C GLU A 51 -5.57 -11.41 0.40
N GLU A 52 -5.52 -12.71 0.37
CA GLU A 52 -4.59 -13.48 1.19
C GLU A 52 -3.15 -13.11 0.87
N ALA A 53 -2.82 -13.12 -0.42
CA ALA A 53 -1.46 -12.79 -0.84
C ALA A 53 -1.13 -11.34 -0.56
N ALA A 54 -2.12 -10.46 -0.72
CA ALA A 54 -1.92 -9.05 -0.45
C ALA A 54 -1.64 -8.79 1.02
N ARG A 55 -2.34 -9.51 1.90
CA ARG A 55 -2.12 -9.35 3.32
C ARG A 55 -0.74 -9.82 3.74
N GLU A 56 -0.27 -10.90 3.12
CA GLU A 56 1.09 -11.39 3.39
C GLU A 56 2.12 -10.35 2.98
N TRP A 57 1.92 -9.76 1.81
CA TRP A 57 2.83 -8.73 1.34
C TRP A 57 2.85 -7.53 2.28
N GLU A 58 1.66 -7.10 2.71
CA GLU A 58 1.55 -5.95 3.58
C GLU A 58 2.29 -6.19 4.90
N GLU A 59 2.11 -7.37 5.45
CA GLU A 59 2.78 -7.72 6.69
C GLU A 59 4.29 -7.69 6.53
N THR A 60 4.77 -8.28 5.44
CA THR A 60 6.19 -8.30 5.15
C THR A 60 6.72 -6.89 4.95
N LYS A 61 5.96 -6.06 4.24
CA LYS A 61 6.37 -4.70 3.96
C LYS A 61 6.50 -3.89 5.24
N HIS A 62 5.53 -4.05 6.14
CA HIS A 62 5.57 -3.31 7.40
C HIS A 62 6.76 -3.73 8.24
N LYS A 63 7.08 -5.01 8.23
CA LYS A 63 8.25 -5.47 8.96
C LYS A 63 9.54 -4.90 8.39
N SER A 64 9.58 -4.74 7.07
CA SER A 64 10.75 -4.18 6.41
C SER A 64 10.91 -2.70 6.70
N ILE A 65 9.80 -1.99 6.74
CA ILE A 65 9.83 -0.54 6.91
C ILE A 65 10.03 -0.15 8.35
N THR A 66 9.40 -0.89 9.26
CA THR A 66 9.47 -0.56 10.68
C THR A 66 10.87 -0.80 11.19
N PRO A 67 11.52 0.20 11.61
CA PRO A 67 12.87 0.04 12.12
C PRO A 67 12.82 -0.63 13.46
N GLN A 68 12.87 -1.29 13.70
CA GLN A 68 12.61 -1.63 14.73
C GLN A 68 13.37 -1.81 15.43
N GLY A 69 13.09 -1.65 15.02
CA GLY A 69 13.50 -1.61 15.42
C GLY A 69 13.87 -1.78 15.98
N LYS A 70 13.98 -1.69 16.10
CA LYS A 70 14.52 -1.61 16.45
C LYS A 70 14.91 -1.96 17.13
N LYS A 71 15.06 -2.34 17.23
CA LYS A 71 15.48 -2.59 17.68
C LYS A 71 15.78 -2.48 17.91
#